data_e3634e06734ab92f83069244f982ca6b
#
_entry.id   e3634e06734ab92f83069244f982ca6b
#
_cell.length_a   1.000
_cell.length_b   1.000
_cell.length_c   1.000
_cell.angle_alpha   90.00
_cell.angle_beta   90.00
_cell.angle_gamma   90.00
#
_symmetry.space_group_name_H-M   'P 1'
#
loop_
_entity.id
_entity.type
_entity.pdbx_description
1 polymer ?
#
loop_
_entity_poly.entity_id
_entity_poly.type
_entity_poly.pdbx_seq_one_letter_code
_entity_poly.pdbx_strand_id
1 'polypeptide(L)'
;ITMKKILFIGLSIAAMISCSRAKETIEYGDYQDNTSENPTKMAKVIYGEDHSMISNPERGFCTRNGYHSRSSVISDYEINTLKSSKHTLVFFDFKLKEFISSPINSDMLGMMQRNFDKLRANGIKAVVRFTYSSSTSAAVYDAEPSIVLKHISQLKPILEKNKDVIALIEAGFIGAYGEWYYSTHYGNKGQADYAKRRTIINAMLDAFPKERMIAVRTPLIKTNLLNISLNSPLTQSEAFNRSNKARLGHHNDCFLADEKDRGTYTGEQDKKYTQLDSKYTVVGGETCTPPTSYSQCNAALQTMGKYHWSYLNLSYHQDMIADWKNTHCFEEIQKRLGYRFVMKEVQYTEKMESGKNYK
;
A
#
# COMPACT_ATOMS: atom_id res chain seq x y z
N ILE A 1 -15.93 -16.67 -31.03
CA ILE A 1 -16.01 -15.19 -30.92
C ILE A 1 -17.31 -14.80 -30.21
N THR A 2 -18.40 -15.58 -30.26
CA THR A 2 -19.74 -15.22 -29.75
C THR A 2 -19.89 -15.33 -28.23
N MET A 3 -19.16 -16.20 -27.54
CA MET A 3 -19.28 -16.38 -26.07
C MET A 3 -18.63 -15.30 -25.24
N LYS A 4 -17.54 -14.66 -25.69
CA LYS A 4 -16.89 -13.56 -24.93
C LYS A 4 -17.72 -12.28 -24.89
N LYS A 5 -18.56 -12.01 -25.89
CA LYS A 5 -19.43 -10.82 -25.92
C LYS A 5 -20.63 -10.94 -24.96
N ILE A 6 -21.19 -12.15 -24.80
CA ILE A 6 -22.31 -12.40 -23.89
C ILE A 6 -21.88 -12.26 -22.42
N LEU A 7 -20.64 -12.65 -22.07
CA LEU A 7 -20.11 -12.52 -20.71
C LEU A 7 -19.90 -11.06 -20.30
N PHE A 8 -19.53 -10.18 -21.26
CA PHE A 8 -19.34 -8.75 -21.00
C PHE A 8 -20.67 -8.01 -20.74
N ILE A 9 -21.74 -8.38 -21.46
CA ILE A 9 -23.09 -7.82 -21.28
C ILE A 9 -23.70 -8.31 -19.96
N GLY A 10 -23.49 -9.57 -19.60
CA GLY A 10 -23.94 -10.12 -18.31
C GLY A 10 -23.26 -9.47 -17.08
N LEU A 11 -21.96 -9.14 -17.20
CA LEU A 11 -21.23 -8.49 -16.11
C LEU A 11 -21.67 -7.03 -15.91
N SER A 12 -22.00 -6.32 -17.00
CA SER A 12 -22.50 -4.94 -16.94
C SER A 12 -23.88 -4.85 -16.28
N ILE A 13 -24.76 -5.82 -16.55
CA ILE A 13 -26.11 -5.87 -15.94
C ILE A 13 -26.01 -6.26 -14.45
N ALA A 14 -25.13 -7.18 -14.07
CA ALA A 14 -24.93 -7.56 -12.67
C ALA A 14 -24.32 -6.43 -11.84
N ALA A 15 -23.40 -5.63 -12.42
CA ALA A 15 -22.86 -4.45 -11.75
C ALA A 15 -23.91 -3.34 -11.55
N MET A 16 -24.87 -3.19 -12.45
CA MET A 16 -25.98 -2.21 -12.30
C MET A 16 -26.98 -2.59 -11.20
N ILE A 17 -27.21 -3.88 -10.95
CA ILE A 17 -28.16 -4.34 -9.91
C ILE A 17 -27.57 -4.14 -8.50
N SER A 18 -26.26 -4.16 -8.33
CA SER A 18 -25.62 -3.94 -7.02
C SER A 18 -25.53 -2.44 -6.60
N CYS A 19 -25.72 -1.50 -7.54
CA CYS A 19 -25.70 -0.04 -7.29
C CYS A 19 -27.08 0.57 -7.00
N SER A 20 -28.05 -0.19 -6.58
CA SER A 20 -29.49 0.16 -6.50
C SER A 20 -29.92 1.23 -5.47
N ARG A 21 -29.01 2.01 -4.92
CA ARG A 21 -29.30 3.14 -4.00
C ARG A 21 -28.91 4.53 -4.50
N ALA A 22 -28.29 4.64 -5.65
CA ALA A 22 -27.99 5.94 -6.25
C ALA A 22 -29.24 6.46 -6.98
N LYS A 23 -29.56 7.75 -6.83
CA LYS A 23 -30.56 8.40 -7.68
C LYS A 23 -30.03 8.41 -9.12
N GLU A 24 -30.62 7.61 -9.98
CA GLU A 24 -30.31 7.61 -11.40
C GLU A 24 -31.10 8.72 -12.09
N THR A 25 -30.41 9.60 -12.80
CA THR A 25 -31.01 10.55 -13.73
C THR A 25 -30.61 10.17 -15.14
N ILE A 26 -31.59 9.85 -15.98
CA ILE A 26 -31.36 9.51 -17.38
C ILE A 26 -31.55 10.78 -18.20
N GLU A 27 -30.50 11.27 -18.81
CA GLU A 27 -30.54 12.38 -19.76
C GLU A 27 -30.27 11.83 -21.17
N TYR A 28 -31.03 12.27 -22.15
CA TYR A 28 -30.87 11.91 -23.56
C TYR A 28 -30.26 13.07 -24.32
N GLY A 29 -29.18 12.80 -25.03
CA GLY A 29 -28.48 13.75 -25.89
C GLY A 29 -28.22 13.18 -27.28
N ASP A 30 -28.15 14.00 -28.29
CA ASP A 30 -27.80 13.60 -29.64
C ASP A 30 -26.28 13.69 -29.81
N TYR A 31 -25.67 12.57 -30.17
CA TYR A 31 -24.25 12.53 -30.56
C TYR A 31 -24.14 12.50 -32.08
N GLN A 32 -23.51 13.55 -32.64
CA GLN A 32 -23.22 13.58 -34.07
C GLN A 32 -21.92 12.83 -34.34
N ASP A 33 -22.04 11.61 -34.87
CA ASP A 33 -20.92 10.91 -35.50
C ASP A 33 -20.86 11.34 -36.96
N ASN A 34 -19.83 12.07 -37.37
CA ASN A 34 -19.66 12.59 -38.74
C ASN A 34 -19.41 11.48 -39.78
N THR A 35 -19.59 10.21 -39.45
CA THR A 35 -19.32 9.04 -40.28
C THR A 35 -20.54 8.16 -40.56
N SER A 36 -21.73 8.46 -40.01
CA SER A 36 -22.96 7.68 -40.27
C SER A 36 -24.14 8.57 -40.69
N GLU A 37 -24.91 8.06 -41.64
CA GLU A 37 -26.10 8.75 -42.20
C GLU A 37 -27.29 8.87 -41.22
N ASN A 38 -27.18 8.29 -40.00
CA ASN A 38 -28.18 8.43 -38.93
C ASN A 38 -27.50 8.71 -37.59
N PRO A 39 -27.83 9.83 -36.90
CA PRO A 39 -27.30 10.10 -35.57
C PRO A 39 -27.75 8.98 -34.59
N THR A 40 -26.80 8.26 -34.04
CA THR A 40 -27.08 7.23 -33.05
C THR A 40 -27.45 7.91 -31.74
N LYS A 41 -28.69 7.77 -31.31
CA LYS A 41 -29.16 8.33 -30.04
C LYS A 41 -28.41 7.71 -28.87
N MET A 42 -27.75 8.53 -28.08
CA MET A 42 -27.00 8.14 -26.89
C MET A 42 -27.85 8.33 -25.65
N ALA A 43 -27.94 7.31 -24.84
CA ALA A 43 -28.44 7.41 -23.47
C ALA A 43 -27.28 7.70 -22.52
N LYS A 44 -27.54 8.56 -21.54
CA LYS A 44 -26.59 8.96 -20.50
C LYS A 44 -27.15 8.62 -19.13
N VAL A 45 -26.38 7.88 -18.33
CA VAL A 45 -26.72 7.58 -16.94
C VAL A 45 -25.71 8.26 -16.02
N ILE A 46 -26.20 9.05 -15.08
CA ILE A 46 -25.40 9.72 -14.05
C ILE A 46 -25.57 8.97 -12.74
N TYR A 47 -24.46 8.63 -12.09
CA TYR A 47 -24.43 7.92 -10.81
C TYR A 47 -24.03 8.87 -9.69
N GLY A 48 -24.72 8.76 -8.55
CA GLY A 48 -24.31 9.38 -7.30
C GLY A 48 -23.10 8.66 -6.66
N GLU A 49 -22.42 9.35 -5.75
CA GLU A 49 -21.34 8.73 -4.98
C GLU A 49 -21.92 7.72 -3.98
N ASP A 50 -21.34 6.52 -3.96
CA ASP A 50 -21.61 5.50 -2.95
C ASP A 50 -20.64 5.68 -1.77
N HIS A 51 -21.18 5.97 -0.58
CA HIS A 51 -20.41 6.14 0.65
C HIS A 51 -20.35 4.87 1.51
N SER A 52 -20.80 3.72 1.00
CA SER A 52 -20.71 2.45 1.70
C SER A 52 -19.29 2.01 1.97
N MET A 53 -19.08 1.13 2.95
CA MET A 53 -17.81 0.49 3.20
C MET A 53 -17.58 -0.62 2.18
N ILE A 54 -16.56 -0.47 1.33
CA ILE A 54 -16.19 -1.45 0.31
C ILE A 54 -14.81 -2.06 0.58
N SER A 55 -14.65 -3.34 0.24
CA SER A 55 -13.40 -4.09 0.42
C SER A 55 -12.52 -3.99 -0.83
N ASN A 56 -11.95 -2.80 -1.09
CA ASN A 56 -11.01 -2.60 -2.17
C ASN A 56 -9.65 -3.23 -1.82
N PRO A 57 -8.98 -3.92 -2.76
CA PRO A 57 -7.65 -4.49 -2.52
C PRO A 57 -6.58 -3.41 -2.43
N GLU A 58 -5.46 -3.75 -1.80
CA GLU A 58 -4.22 -2.96 -1.74
C GLU A 58 -4.37 -1.57 -1.10
N ARG A 59 -5.36 -1.35 -0.24
CA ARG A 59 -5.62 -0.09 0.46
C ARG A 59 -6.30 -0.30 1.81
N GLY A 60 -6.32 0.74 2.63
CA GLY A 60 -7.11 0.79 3.88
C GLY A 60 -6.33 0.35 5.11
N PHE A 61 -7.02 -0.03 6.14
CA PHE A 61 -6.38 -0.55 7.34
C PHE A 61 -5.77 -1.92 7.10
N CYS A 62 -4.61 -2.17 7.70
CA CYS A 62 -3.98 -3.48 7.72
C CYS A 62 -3.69 -3.90 9.15
N THR A 63 -3.66 -5.19 9.37
CA THR A 63 -3.37 -5.88 10.61
C THR A 63 -4.06 -5.32 11.84
N ARG A 64 -4.36 -6.16 12.76
CA ARG A 64 -4.88 -5.85 14.07
C ARG A 64 -4.28 -6.83 15.09
N ASN A 65 -4.15 -6.39 16.34
CA ASN A 65 -3.80 -7.21 17.50
C ASN A 65 -2.36 -7.75 17.53
N GLY A 66 -1.38 -6.89 17.24
CA GLY A 66 0.02 -7.19 17.53
C GLY A 66 0.65 -8.28 16.66
N TYR A 67 0.02 -8.71 15.58
CA TYR A 67 0.59 -9.70 14.66
C TYR A 67 1.58 -9.08 13.67
N HIS A 68 2.52 -8.30 14.20
CA HIS A 68 3.65 -7.82 13.41
C HIS A 68 4.61 -8.94 13.07
N SER A 69 4.71 -9.95 13.96
CA SER A 69 5.69 -11.02 13.86
C SER A 69 5.06 -12.29 13.32
N ARG A 70 5.53 -12.80 12.20
CA ARG A 70 5.07 -14.05 11.62
C ARG A 70 6.09 -15.17 11.86
N SER A 71 5.78 -16.04 12.80
CA SER A 71 6.48 -17.30 13.06
C SER A 71 5.64 -18.53 12.69
N SER A 72 4.39 -18.32 12.26
CA SER A 72 3.44 -19.37 11.89
C SER A 72 2.54 -18.94 10.75
N VAL A 73 1.77 -19.86 10.20
CA VAL A 73 0.77 -19.57 9.19
C VAL A 73 -0.40 -18.82 9.83
N ILE A 74 -0.90 -17.78 9.14
CA ILE A 74 -2.07 -17.02 9.56
C ILE A 74 -3.28 -17.95 9.77
N SER A 75 -3.98 -17.81 10.88
CA SER A 75 -5.12 -18.65 11.24
C SER A 75 -6.39 -18.29 10.48
N ASP A 76 -7.37 -19.19 10.45
CA ASP A 76 -8.70 -18.88 9.87
C ASP A 76 -9.43 -17.82 10.69
N TYR A 77 -9.20 -17.76 11.99
CA TYR A 77 -9.74 -16.72 12.86
C TYR A 77 -9.24 -15.33 12.43
N GLU A 78 -7.93 -15.17 12.21
CA GLU A 78 -7.35 -13.89 11.74
C GLU A 78 -7.90 -13.51 10.36
N ILE A 79 -8.01 -14.45 9.43
CA ILE A 79 -8.59 -14.25 8.09
C ILE A 79 -10.06 -13.78 8.21
N ASN A 80 -10.87 -14.46 9.02
CA ASN A 80 -12.26 -14.12 9.22
C ASN A 80 -12.42 -12.75 9.88
N THR A 81 -11.54 -12.39 10.81
CA THR A 81 -11.52 -11.07 11.46
C THR A 81 -11.22 -9.97 10.43
N LEU A 82 -10.26 -10.17 9.54
CA LEU A 82 -9.97 -9.21 8.46
C LEU A 82 -11.18 -9.03 7.55
N LYS A 83 -11.79 -10.13 7.10
CA LYS A 83 -12.97 -10.10 6.21
C LYS A 83 -14.17 -9.41 6.84
N SER A 84 -14.50 -9.73 8.09
CA SER A 84 -15.62 -9.11 8.82
C SER A 84 -15.42 -7.61 9.03
N SER A 85 -14.18 -7.17 9.18
CA SER A 85 -13.81 -5.76 9.30
C SER A 85 -13.66 -5.04 7.93
N LYS A 86 -13.91 -5.72 6.81
CA LYS A 86 -13.72 -5.21 5.45
C LYS A 86 -12.25 -4.83 5.16
N HIS A 87 -11.29 -5.42 5.87
CA HIS A 87 -9.86 -5.22 5.63
C HIS A 87 -9.39 -6.19 4.55
N THR A 88 -8.66 -5.68 3.56
CA THR A 88 -8.10 -6.43 2.44
C THR A 88 -6.58 -6.54 2.51
N LEU A 89 -5.98 -5.95 3.53
CA LEU A 89 -4.56 -5.97 3.81
C LEU A 89 -4.25 -6.62 5.15
N VAL A 90 -3.10 -7.28 5.23
CA VAL A 90 -2.46 -7.73 6.46
C VAL A 90 -0.99 -7.30 6.46
N PHE A 91 -0.46 -6.92 7.61
CA PHE A 91 0.95 -6.62 7.77
C PHE A 91 1.71 -7.88 8.20
N PHE A 92 2.70 -8.30 7.43
CA PHE A 92 3.57 -9.43 7.74
C PHE A 92 5.00 -8.96 8.01
N ASP A 93 5.39 -8.90 9.27
CA ASP A 93 6.77 -8.74 9.68
C ASP A 93 7.39 -10.13 9.91
N PHE A 94 8.13 -10.64 8.94
CA PHE A 94 8.85 -11.89 9.05
C PHE A 94 10.15 -11.69 9.84
N LYS A 95 10.19 -12.23 11.06
CA LYS A 95 11.36 -12.14 11.95
C LYS A 95 12.47 -13.08 11.51
N LEU A 96 13.61 -12.51 11.13
CA LEU A 96 14.80 -13.23 10.72
C LEU A 96 15.88 -13.26 11.82
N LYS A 97 15.52 -13.01 13.08
CA LYS A 97 16.47 -12.95 14.21
C LYS A 97 17.34 -14.21 14.31
N GLU A 98 16.75 -15.40 14.14
CA GLU A 98 17.45 -16.68 14.21
C GLU A 98 18.45 -16.86 13.07
N PHE A 99 18.32 -16.11 11.99
CA PHE A 99 19.16 -16.16 10.80
C PHE A 99 20.12 -14.97 10.70
N ILE A 100 20.33 -14.22 11.78
CA ILE A 100 21.14 -12.99 11.76
C ILE A 100 22.59 -13.23 11.31
N SER A 101 23.09 -14.46 11.40
CA SER A 101 24.42 -14.89 10.98
C SER A 101 24.44 -16.11 10.06
N SER A 102 23.28 -16.56 9.57
CA SER A 102 23.14 -17.77 8.75
C SER A 102 22.09 -17.58 7.65
N PRO A 103 22.11 -18.39 6.58
CA PRO A 103 21.02 -18.42 5.59
C PRO A 103 19.67 -18.75 6.20
N ILE A 104 18.58 -18.23 5.60
CA ILE A 104 17.20 -18.63 5.96
C ILE A 104 17.03 -20.11 5.62
N ASN A 105 16.47 -20.89 6.53
CA ASN A 105 16.22 -22.31 6.32
C ASN A 105 14.94 -22.56 5.48
N SER A 106 14.79 -23.80 5.02
CA SER A 106 13.67 -24.25 4.21
C SER A 106 12.31 -24.13 4.93
N ASP A 107 12.29 -24.32 6.23
CA ASP A 107 11.06 -24.30 7.04
C ASP A 107 10.48 -22.89 7.10
N MET A 108 11.34 -21.89 7.33
CA MET A 108 10.96 -20.48 7.32
C MET A 108 10.49 -20.04 5.93
N LEU A 109 11.21 -20.40 4.86
CA LEU A 109 10.80 -20.12 3.48
C LEU A 109 9.47 -20.81 3.15
N GLY A 110 9.29 -22.05 3.55
CA GLY A 110 8.04 -22.81 3.38
C GLY A 110 6.88 -22.21 4.17
N MET A 111 7.12 -21.71 5.37
CA MET A 111 6.11 -21.01 6.18
C MET A 111 5.67 -19.71 5.50
N MET A 112 6.59 -18.93 4.94
CA MET A 112 6.26 -17.74 4.15
C MET A 112 5.36 -18.07 2.95
N GLN A 113 5.71 -19.12 2.19
CA GLN A 113 4.91 -19.57 1.05
C GLN A 113 3.49 -19.96 1.47
N ARG A 114 3.33 -20.74 2.54
CA ARG A 114 2.00 -21.14 3.05
C ARG A 114 1.16 -19.93 3.48
N ASN A 115 1.78 -18.90 4.04
CA ASN A 115 1.09 -17.64 4.36
C ASN A 115 0.55 -16.97 3.08
N PHE A 116 1.37 -16.82 2.05
CA PHE A 116 0.95 -16.21 0.78
C PHE A 116 -0.14 -17.03 0.09
N ASP A 117 -0.04 -18.38 0.09
CA ASP A 117 -1.06 -19.25 -0.48
C ASP A 117 -2.41 -19.09 0.25
N LYS A 118 -2.38 -18.95 1.58
CA LYS A 118 -3.59 -18.72 2.36
C LYS A 118 -4.20 -17.34 2.11
N LEU A 119 -3.39 -16.29 1.95
CA LEU A 119 -3.89 -14.98 1.56
C LEU A 119 -4.54 -15.01 0.17
N ARG A 120 -3.91 -15.67 -0.80
CA ARG A 120 -4.44 -15.82 -2.17
C ARG A 120 -5.80 -16.50 -2.16
N ALA A 121 -5.94 -17.60 -1.45
CA ALA A 121 -7.21 -18.33 -1.31
C ALA A 121 -8.33 -17.48 -0.68
N ASN A 122 -7.99 -16.39 0.01
CA ASN A 122 -8.93 -15.55 0.74
C ASN A 122 -9.11 -14.13 0.19
N GLY A 123 -8.43 -13.78 -0.92
CA GLY A 123 -8.53 -12.46 -1.53
C GLY A 123 -7.93 -11.33 -0.68
N ILE A 124 -6.98 -11.65 0.19
CA ILE A 124 -6.27 -10.69 1.06
C ILE A 124 -4.85 -10.53 0.56
N LYS A 125 -4.27 -9.34 0.70
CA LYS A 125 -2.89 -9.06 0.30
C LYS A 125 -2.04 -8.63 1.49
N ALA A 126 -0.72 -8.74 1.36
CA ALA A 126 0.23 -8.42 2.42
C ALA A 126 0.99 -7.13 2.15
N VAL A 127 1.18 -6.34 3.20
CA VAL A 127 2.33 -5.45 3.36
C VAL A 127 3.40 -6.29 4.04
N VAL A 128 4.59 -6.40 3.46
CA VAL A 128 5.64 -7.32 3.92
C VAL A 128 6.85 -6.55 4.43
N ARG A 129 7.36 -6.93 5.59
CA ARG A 129 8.63 -6.43 6.15
C ARG A 129 9.46 -7.63 6.64
N PHE A 130 10.78 -7.52 6.56
CA PHE A 130 11.73 -8.50 7.11
C PHE A 130 12.59 -7.81 8.15
N THR A 131 12.68 -8.36 9.37
CA THR A 131 13.41 -7.71 10.45
C THR A 131 14.25 -8.70 11.27
N TYR A 132 15.36 -8.23 11.84
CA TYR A 132 16.18 -9.02 12.73
C TYR A 132 15.93 -8.68 14.20
N SER A 133 15.60 -7.45 14.52
CA SER A 133 15.36 -6.98 15.88
C SER A 133 14.03 -6.26 16.02
N SER A 134 13.37 -6.46 17.17
CA SER A 134 12.15 -5.75 17.58
C SER A 134 12.40 -4.92 18.84
N SER A 135 13.64 -4.51 19.10
CA SER A 135 13.99 -3.77 20.31
C SER A 135 15.12 -2.79 20.04
N THR A 136 15.01 -1.60 20.61
CA THR A 136 16.08 -0.58 20.65
C THR A 136 17.13 -0.89 21.71
N SER A 137 16.97 -1.96 22.48
CA SER A 137 17.91 -2.44 23.50
C SER A 137 18.61 -3.75 23.08
N ALA A 138 18.48 -4.17 21.81
CA ALA A 138 19.16 -5.34 21.32
C ALA A 138 20.67 -5.11 21.22
N ALA A 139 21.48 -6.13 21.48
CA ALA A 139 22.94 -6.05 21.31
C ALA A 139 23.33 -5.89 19.83
N VAL A 140 22.56 -6.51 18.93
CA VAL A 140 22.72 -6.40 17.47
C VAL A 140 21.35 -6.14 16.86
N TYR A 141 21.26 -5.11 16.03
CA TYR A 141 20.00 -4.68 15.41
C TYR A 141 19.75 -5.31 14.03
N ASP A 142 20.80 -5.55 13.28
CA ASP A 142 20.73 -6.01 11.89
C ASP A 142 21.89 -6.95 11.56
N ALA A 143 21.76 -7.72 10.49
CA ALA A 143 22.78 -8.65 10.03
C ALA A 143 23.86 -7.93 9.20
N GLU A 144 25.02 -8.57 9.10
CA GLU A 144 26.12 -8.15 8.23
C GLU A 144 25.63 -8.03 6.77
N PRO A 145 26.18 -7.09 5.95
CA PRO A 145 25.76 -6.90 4.57
C PRO A 145 25.74 -8.16 3.72
N SER A 146 26.72 -9.05 3.88
CA SER A 146 26.79 -10.33 3.15
C SER A 146 25.62 -11.25 3.46
N ILE A 147 25.18 -11.28 4.71
CA ILE A 147 24.04 -12.09 5.16
C ILE A 147 22.73 -11.49 4.63
N VAL A 148 22.55 -10.16 4.71
CA VAL A 148 21.35 -9.51 4.16
C VAL A 148 21.24 -9.74 2.65
N LEU A 149 22.34 -9.62 1.89
CA LEU A 149 22.36 -9.92 0.45
C LEU A 149 22.00 -11.40 0.17
N LYS A 150 22.48 -12.33 1.00
CA LYS A 150 22.10 -13.73 0.91
C LYS A 150 20.61 -13.95 1.13
N HIS A 151 20.03 -13.31 2.16
CA HIS A 151 18.61 -13.39 2.44
C HIS A 151 17.76 -12.81 1.30
N ILE A 152 18.13 -11.65 0.77
CA ILE A 152 17.46 -11.05 -0.39
C ILE A 152 17.46 -12.03 -1.58
N SER A 153 18.59 -12.67 -1.85
CA SER A 153 18.69 -13.67 -2.91
C SER A 153 17.79 -14.89 -2.67
N GLN A 154 17.69 -15.37 -1.42
CA GLN A 154 16.82 -16.49 -1.06
C GLN A 154 15.33 -16.13 -1.13
N LEU A 155 14.97 -14.89 -0.82
CA LEU A 155 13.60 -14.39 -0.85
C LEU A 155 13.10 -14.11 -2.27
N LYS A 156 14.00 -13.79 -3.22
CA LYS A 156 13.65 -13.45 -4.60
C LYS A 156 12.63 -14.40 -5.25
N PRO A 157 12.84 -15.74 -5.30
CA PRO A 157 11.90 -16.65 -5.95
C PRO A 157 10.53 -16.68 -5.27
N ILE A 158 10.49 -16.55 -3.93
CA ILE A 158 9.23 -16.54 -3.17
C ILE A 158 8.45 -15.26 -3.45
N LEU A 159 9.11 -14.12 -3.42
CA LEU A 159 8.45 -12.83 -3.63
C LEU A 159 7.97 -12.68 -5.08
N GLU A 160 8.74 -13.13 -6.06
CA GLU A 160 8.32 -13.12 -7.47
C GLU A 160 7.12 -14.04 -7.71
N LYS A 161 7.12 -15.24 -7.13
CA LYS A 161 6.00 -16.18 -7.21
C LYS A 161 4.71 -15.62 -6.60
N ASN A 162 4.83 -14.77 -5.59
CA ASN A 162 3.71 -14.28 -4.78
C ASN A 162 3.39 -12.79 -4.98
N LYS A 163 3.88 -12.18 -6.05
CA LYS A 163 3.64 -10.76 -6.36
C LYS A 163 2.17 -10.36 -6.50
N ASP A 164 1.31 -11.32 -6.78
CA ASP A 164 -0.14 -11.12 -6.86
C ASP A 164 -0.79 -10.87 -5.50
N VAL A 165 -0.23 -11.41 -4.41
CA VAL A 165 -0.73 -11.24 -3.04
C VAL A 165 0.13 -10.29 -2.19
N ILE A 166 1.22 -9.76 -2.73
CA ILE A 166 2.04 -8.73 -2.07
C ILE A 166 1.60 -7.36 -2.60
N ALA A 167 1.04 -6.52 -1.75
CA ALA A 167 0.67 -5.15 -2.11
C ALA A 167 1.91 -4.26 -2.25
N LEU A 168 2.79 -4.31 -1.24
CA LEU A 168 4.06 -3.59 -1.20
C LEU A 168 5.00 -4.26 -0.21
N ILE A 169 6.27 -3.83 -0.22
CA ILE A 169 7.29 -4.26 0.73
C ILE A 169 7.79 -3.02 1.46
N GLU A 170 7.79 -3.02 2.78
CA GLU A 170 8.54 -2.04 3.55
C GLU A 170 10.00 -2.48 3.63
N ALA A 171 10.93 -1.54 3.48
CA ALA A 171 12.33 -1.84 3.20
C ALA A 171 12.98 -2.83 4.20
N GLY A 172 12.69 -2.74 5.50
CA GLY A 172 13.13 -3.70 6.50
C GLY A 172 14.65 -3.89 6.57
N PHE A 173 15.10 -5.05 7.00
CA PHE A 173 16.48 -5.54 7.13
C PHE A 173 17.44 -4.68 7.97
N ILE A 174 17.36 -3.38 7.92
CA ILE A 174 18.32 -2.45 8.53
C ILE A 174 17.71 -1.84 9.79
N GLY A 175 18.43 -1.96 10.90
CA GLY A 175 18.11 -1.32 12.16
C GLY A 175 17.04 -2.03 12.99
N ALA A 176 16.81 -1.50 14.19
CA ALA A 176 15.72 -1.95 15.04
C ALA A 176 14.39 -1.81 14.29
N TYR A 177 13.51 -2.78 14.41
CA TYR A 177 12.22 -2.86 13.71
C TYR A 177 12.30 -2.79 12.16
N GLY A 178 13.53 -2.79 11.57
CA GLY A 178 13.72 -2.57 10.15
C GLY A 178 13.46 -1.13 9.70
N GLU A 179 13.59 -0.15 10.60
CA GLU A 179 13.24 1.24 10.36
C GLU A 179 14.42 2.13 9.93
N TRP A 180 15.58 1.55 9.70
CA TRP A 180 16.78 2.23 9.19
C TRP A 180 17.39 3.29 10.12
N TYR A 181 17.04 3.27 11.43
CA TYR A 181 17.52 4.27 12.40
C TYR A 181 18.57 3.69 13.35
N TYR A 182 18.23 2.77 14.25
CA TYR A 182 19.18 2.08 15.14
C TYR A 182 19.81 0.92 14.38
N SER A 183 21.04 1.08 13.92
CA SER A 183 21.72 0.05 13.11
C SER A 183 23.06 -0.32 13.70
N THR A 184 23.44 -1.58 13.63
CA THR A 184 24.76 -2.08 14.02
C THR A 184 25.76 -1.93 12.85
N HIS A 185 25.36 -2.27 11.63
CA HIS A 185 26.27 -2.42 10.49
C HIS A 185 26.16 -1.33 9.42
N TYR A 186 25.10 -0.49 9.43
CA TYR A 186 24.77 0.45 8.35
C TYR A 186 24.77 1.92 8.79
N GLY A 187 25.49 2.21 9.90
CA GLY A 187 25.53 3.54 10.49
C GLY A 187 24.29 3.87 11.34
N ASN A 188 24.45 4.68 12.37
CA ASN A 188 23.45 4.90 13.42
C ASN A 188 23.27 6.40 13.73
N LYS A 189 22.08 6.78 14.23
CA LYS A 189 21.76 8.09 14.83
C LYS A 189 22.26 9.30 14.02
N GLY A 190 21.89 9.38 12.74
CA GLY A 190 22.28 10.48 11.86
C GLY A 190 23.61 10.28 11.13
N GLN A 191 24.39 9.27 11.47
CA GLN A 191 25.63 8.89 10.79
C GLN A 191 25.40 7.67 9.90
N ALA A 192 24.41 7.75 9.01
CA ALA A 192 24.03 6.67 8.11
C ALA A 192 25.14 6.38 7.09
N ASP A 193 25.55 5.10 6.96
CA ASP A 193 26.42 4.63 5.89
C ASP A 193 25.61 4.42 4.61
N TYR A 194 25.43 5.47 3.83
CA TYR A 194 24.66 5.40 2.60
C TYR A 194 25.34 4.57 1.50
N ALA A 195 26.63 4.28 1.56
CA ALA A 195 27.26 3.35 0.64
C ALA A 195 26.72 1.92 0.86
N LYS A 196 26.78 1.45 2.09
CA LYS A 196 26.20 0.14 2.48
C LYS A 196 24.70 0.09 2.30
N ARG A 197 23.97 1.16 2.68
CA ARG A 197 22.51 1.24 2.53
C ARG A 197 22.08 1.16 1.07
N ARG A 198 22.79 1.83 0.15
CA ARG A 198 22.56 1.72 -1.30
C ARG A 198 22.79 0.32 -1.83
N THR A 199 23.82 -0.38 -1.34
CA THR A 199 24.04 -1.78 -1.72
C THR A 199 22.81 -2.64 -1.38
N ILE A 200 22.24 -2.49 -0.21
CA ILE A 200 21.06 -3.26 0.20
C ILE A 200 19.81 -2.87 -0.61
N ILE A 201 19.52 -1.56 -0.73
CA ILE A 201 18.30 -1.16 -1.45
C ILE A 201 18.37 -1.51 -2.93
N ASN A 202 19.53 -1.43 -3.57
CA ASN A 202 19.70 -1.85 -4.95
C ASN A 202 19.49 -3.36 -5.12
N ALA A 203 20.04 -4.17 -4.20
CA ALA A 203 19.78 -5.60 -4.20
C ALA A 203 18.29 -5.93 -4.03
N MET A 204 17.56 -5.20 -3.18
CA MET A 204 16.11 -5.34 -3.04
C MET A 204 15.38 -4.94 -4.34
N LEU A 205 15.73 -3.82 -4.95
CA LEU A 205 15.13 -3.34 -6.20
C LEU A 205 15.37 -4.31 -7.37
N ASP A 206 16.50 -5.01 -7.38
CA ASP A 206 16.83 -6.01 -8.40
C ASP A 206 16.16 -7.37 -8.15
N ALA A 207 16.01 -7.73 -6.88
CA ALA A 207 15.49 -9.04 -6.50
C ALA A 207 13.96 -9.09 -6.38
N PHE A 208 13.33 -7.99 -5.96
CA PHE A 208 11.89 -7.97 -5.65
C PHE A 208 11.05 -7.62 -6.89
N PRO A 209 9.78 -8.05 -6.93
CA PRO A 209 8.93 -7.86 -8.11
C PRO A 209 8.90 -6.42 -8.58
N LYS A 210 9.15 -6.18 -9.85
CA LYS A 210 9.23 -4.83 -10.43
C LYS A 210 7.87 -4.12 -10.49
N GLU A 211 6.79 -4.87 -10.35
CA GLU A 211 5.42 -4.37 -10.26
C GLU A 211 5.06 -3.89 -8.85
N ARG A 212 5.94 -4.10 -7.87
CA ARG A 212 5.70 -3.75 -6.46
C ARG A 212 6.65 -2.66 -6.00
N MET A 213 6.11 -1.74 -5.20
CA MET A 213 6.91 -0.67 -4.59
C MET A 213 7.56 -1.17 -3.30
N ILE A 214 8.68 -0.55 -2.97
CA ILE A 214 9.39 -0.69 -1.70
C ILE A 214 9.25 0.62 -0.95
N ALA A 215 8.62 0.62 0.22
CA ALA A 215 8.47 1.81 1.05
C ALA A 215 9.67 1.98 1.97
N VAL A 216 10.27 3.17 2.01
CA VAL A 216 11.37 3.54 2.91
C VAL A 216 10.88 4.49 3.99
N ARG A 217 11.56 4.46 5.16
CA ARG A 217 11.08 5.07 6.42
C ARG A 217 10.92 6.60 6.38
N THR A 218 11.73 7.32 5.62
CA THR A 218 11.66 8.79 5.54
C THR A 218 11.98 9.30 4.13
N PRO A 219 11.49 10.49 3.75
CA PRO A 219 11.84 11.10 2.46
C PRO A 219 13.35 11.34 2.32
N LEU A 220 14.05 11.71 3.39
CA LEU A 220 15.51 11.88 3.38
C LEU A 220 16.24 10.55 3.11
N ILE A 221 15.75 9.44 3.63
CA ILE A 221 16.32 8.14 3.29
C ILE A 221 16.19 7.89 1.79
N LYS A 222 14.99 8.08 1.21
CA LYS A 222 14.78 7.91 -0.23
C LYS A 222 15.71 8.77 -1.08
N THR A 223 15.78 10.07 -0.78
CA THR A 223 16.59 11.00 -1.57
C THR A 223 18.09 10.71 -1.46
N ASN A 224 18.58 10.38 -0.27
CA ASN A 224 19.98 9.98 -0.08
C ASN A 224 20.32 8.64 -0.75
N LEU A 225 19.41 7.67 -0.73
CA LEU A 225 19.60 6.39 -1.43
C LEU A 225 19.74 6.57 -2.94
N LEU A 226 18.93 7.46 -3.51
CA LEU A 226 18.90 7.75 -4.93
C LEU A 226 19.92 8.82 -5.36
N ASN A 227 20.57 9.48 -4.41
CA ASN A 227 21.42 10.64 -4.62
C ASN A 227 20.73 11.76 -5.42
N ILE A 228 19.51 12.10 -5.01
CA ILE A 228 18.69 13.17 -5.59
C ILE A 228 18.36 14.24 -4.55
N SER A 229 17.95 15.42 -5.03
CA SER A 229 17.50 16.52 -4.18
C SER A 229 16.05 16.33 -3.71
N LEU A 230 15.70 16.92 -2.55
CA LEU A 230 14.32 17.12 -2.11
C LEU A 230 13.50 18.03 -3.06
N ASN A 231 14.14 18.69 -4.02
CA ASN A 231 13.44 19.43 -5.09
C ASN A 231 13.13 18.56 -6.32
N SER A 232 13.41 17.25 -6.26
CA SER A 232 13.24 16.31 -7.37
C SER A 232 12.25 15.19 -7.02
N PRO A 233 10.98 15.50 -6.60
CA PRO A 233 9.97 14.48 -6.38
C PRO A 233 9.63 13.77 -7.71
N LEU A 234 8.96 12.63 -7.64
CA LEU A 234 8.48 11.92 -8.82
C LEU A 234 7.45 12.79 -9.58
N THR A 235 7.57 12.82 -10.89
CA THR A 235 6.65 13.54 -11.79
C THR A 235 5.64 12.59 -12.42
N GLN A 236 4.59 13.11 -13.02
CA GLN A 236 3.59 12.32 -13.73
C GLN A 236 4.20 11.50 -14.87
N SER A 237 5.16 12.06 -15.60
CA SER A 237 5.83 11.35 -16.70
C SER A 237 6.77 10.23 -16.23
N GLU A 238 7.24 10.30 -14.99
CA GLU A 238 8.06 9.26 -14.36
C GLU A 238 7.23 8.19 -13.64
N ALA A 239 5.93 8.47 -13.40
CA ALA A 239 5.05 7.60 -12.64
C ALA A 239 4.97 6.20 -13.28
N PHE A 240 5.09 5.17 -12.45
CA PHE A 240 4.94 3.76 -12.83
C PHE A 240 5.89 3.26 -13.93
N ASN A 241 6.96 4.01 -14.27
CA ASN A 241 7.93 3.63 -15.29
C ASN A 241 8.92 2.52 -14.86
N ARG A 242 8.74 1.97 -13.66
CA ARG A 242 9.56 0.91 -13.04
C ARG A 242 11.00 1.31 -12.74
N SER A 243 11.35 2.59 -12.84
CA SER A 243 12.66 3.07 -12.37
C SER A 243 12.79 2.92 -10.85
N ASN A 244 14.01 2.92 -10.35
CA ASN A 244 14.25 2.87 -8.90
C ASN A 244 13.53 4.00 -8.16
N LYS A 245 13.50 5.21 -8.74
CA LYS A 245 12.80 6.38 -8.19
C LYS A 245 11.28 6.13 -8.08
N ALA A 246 10.66 5.58 -9.13
CA ALA A 246 9.22 5.30 -9.16
C ALA A 246 8.81 4.11 -8.29
N ARG A 247 9.74 3.22 -7.97
CA ARG A 247 9.50 2.04 -7.14
C ARG A 247 9.76 2.26 -5.65
N LEU A 248 10.38 3.37 -5.25
CA LEU A 248 10.56 3.70 -3.84
C LEU A 248 9.42 4.60 -3.36
N GLY A 249 8.56 4.05 -2.49
CA GLY A 249 7.52 4.78 -1.76
C GLY A 249 7.96 5.14 -0.34
N HIS A 250 7.01 5.45 0.52
CA HIS A 250 7.25 5.93 1.87
C HIS A 250 6.47 5.12 2.91
N HIS A 251 7.05 4.92 4.10
CA HIS A 251 6.29 4.57 5.28
C HIS A 251 6.68 5.47 6.46
N ASN A 252 5.71 5.75 7.32
CA ASN A 252 5.88 6.61 8.48
C ASN A 252 5.36 5.88 9.72
N ASP A 253 6.27 5.43 10.57
CA ASP A 253 5.93 4.60 11.73
C ASP A 253 5.66 5.42 13.00
N CYS A 254 5.53 6.75 12.87
CA CYS A 254 5.11 7.65 13.95
C CYS A 254 4.16 8.75 13.45
N PHE A 255 3.23 8.37 12.57
CA PHE A 255 2.31 9.28 11.93
C PHE A 255 1.42 10.02 12.95
N LEU A 256 1.30 11.34 12.81
CA LEU A 256 0.53 12.26 13.66
C LEU A 256 1.03 12.36 15.11
N ALA A 257 2.27 11.97 15.39
CA ALA A 257 2.83 12.02 16.73
C ALA A 257 3.14 13.45 17.20
N ASP A 258 3.67 14.26 16.31
CA ASP A 258 4.00 15.67 16.51
C ASP A 258 4.18 16.34 15.14
N GLU A 259 4.62 17.60 15.12
CA GLU A 259 4.84 18.35 13.87
C GLU A 259 5.77 17.64 12.86
N LYS A 260 6.71 16.83 13.34
CA LYS A 260 7.74 16.16 12.54
C LYS A 260 7.59 14.65 12.51
N ASP A 261 6.50 14.12 13.06
CA ASP A 261 6.24 12.69 13.17
C ASP A 261 7.47 11.94 13.74
N ARG A 262 7.94 12.40 14.93
CA ARG A 262 9.10 11.83 15.62
C ARG A 262 10.34 11.69 14.74
N GLY A 263 10.59 12.67 13.88
CA GLY A 263 11.77 12.71 13.00
C GLY A 263 11.61 12.01 11.67
N THR A 264 10.39 11.65 11.27
CA THR A 264 10.09 11.29 9.89
C THR A 264 10.39 12.46 8.96
N TYR A 265 10.05 13.66 9.41
CA TYR A 265 10.34 14.92 8.70
C TYR A 265 11.36 15.76 9.48
N THR A 266 12.25 16.43 8.77
CA THR A 266 13.21 17.40 9.34
C THR A 266 12.67 18.82 9.22
N GLY A 267 11.81 19.11 8.26
CA GLY A 267 11.21 20.41 8.03
C GLY A 267 10.20 20.42 6.89
N GLU A 268 9.83 21.61 6.43
CA GLU A 268 8.79 21.78 5.41
C GLU A 268 9.22 21.30 4.02
N GLN A 269 10.52 21.26 3.73
CA GLN A 269 10.99 20.86 2.41
C GLN A 269 10.79 19.35 2.17
N ASP A 270 11.06 18.51 3.14
CA ASP A 270 10.84 17.07 3.01
C ASP A 270 9.35 16.69 3.15
N LYS A 271 8.57 17.45 3.91
CA LYS A 271 7.10 17.35 3.88
C LYS A 271 6.55 17.66 2.49
N LYS A 272 7.04 18.74 1.84
CA LYS A 272 6.63 19.10 0.47
C LYS A 272 7.06 18.06 -0.54
N TYR A 273 8.28 17.54 -0.41
CA TYR A 273 8.74 16.41 -1.23
C TYR A 273 7.75 15.24 -1.14
N THR A 274 7.42 14.80 0.08
CA THR A 274 6.47 13.69 0.29
C THR A 274 5.12 13.99 -0.33
N GLN A 275 4.57 15.19 -0.17
CA GLN A 275 3.29 15.59 -0.76
C GLN A 275 3.27 15.46 -2.30
N LEU A 276 4.35 15.77 -2.97
CA LEU A 276 4.45 15.71 -4.43
C LEU A 276 4.75 14.30 -4.93
N ASP A 277 5.68 13.62 -4.27
CA ASP A 277 6.15 12.29 -4.62
C ASP A 277 5.07 11.21 -4.40
N SER A 278 4.31 11.33 -3.32
CA SER A 278 3.25 10.41 -2.94
C SER A 278 2.02 10.41 -3.85
N LYS A 279 1.91 11.35 -4.78
CA LYS A 279 0.89 11.29 -5.84
C LYS A 279 1.07 10.06 -6.72
N TYR A 280 2.28 9.51 -6.79
CA TYR A 280 2.66 8.44 -7.70
C TYR A 280 3.36 7.27 -7.01
N THR A 281 3.55 7.35 -5.69
CA THR A 281 4.13 6.28 -4.88
C THR A 281 3.24 5.96 -3.68
N VAL A 282 3.38 4.73 -3.17
CA VAL A 282 2.67 4.32 -1.97
C VAL A 282 3.15 5.10 -0.74
N VAL A 283 2.22 5.45 0.14
CA VAL A 283 2.48 5.95 1.49
C VAL A 283 1.62 5.20 2.48
N GLY A 284 2.20 4.82 3.60
CA GLY A 284 1.51 4.22 4.72
C GLY A 284 2.36 4.22 5.98
N GLY A 285 2.04 3.38 6.93
CA GLY A 285 2.75 3.28 8.19
C GLY A 285 1.84 3.07 9.38
N GLU A 286 2.20 3.61 10.52
CA GLU A 286 1.47 3.42 11.79
C GLU A 286 1.59 4.64 12.72
N THR A 287 0.74 4.68 13.75
CA THR A 287 0.78 5.68 14.83
C THR A 287 1.66 5.17 15.97
N CYS A 288 2.44 6.04 16.61
CA CYS A 288 3.39 5.64 17.66
C CYS A 288 3.16 6.33 19.03
N THR A 289 2.13 7.16 19.15
CA THR A 289 1.84 7.92 20.38
C THR A 289 0.35 7.83 20.75
N PRO A 290 -0.02 8.12 22.00
CA PRO A 290 -1.39 8.47 22.36
C PRO A 290 -1.91 9.63 21.49
N PRO A 291 -3.23 9.93 21.55
CA PRO A 291 -3.83 11.04 20.82
C PRO A 291 -3.10 12.38 21.05
N THR A 292 -2.94 13.14 19.98
CA THR A 292 -2.31 14.47 19.96
C THR A 292 -3.23 15.48 19.28
N SER A 293 -2.86 16.76 19.27
CA SER A 293 -3.57 17.77 18.46
C SER A 293 -3.51 17.49 16.96
N TYR A 294 -2.47 16.79 16.49
CA TYR A 294 -2.29 16.41 15.08
C TYR A 294 -3.18 15.23 14.66
N SER A 295 -3.62 14.41 15.61
CA SER A 295 -4.43 13.22 15.37
C SER A 295 -5.94 13.45 15.49
N GLN A 296 -6.40 14.65 15.84
CA GLN A 296 -7.83 14.99 15.81
C GLN A 296 -8.41 14.70 14.41
N CYS A 297 -9.64 14.23 14.35
CA CYS A 297 -10.24 13.67 13.14
C CYS A 297 -10.03 14.52 11.89
N ASN A 298 -10.38 15.79 11.93
CA ASN A 298 -10.22 16.68 10.77
C ASN A 298 -8.75 16.85 10.36
N ALA A 299 -7.85 17.01 11.34
CA ALA A 299 -6.42 17.14 11.09
C ALA A 299 -5.84 15.85 10.49
N ALA A 300 -6.23 14.69 11.03
CA ALA A 300 -5.80 13.38 10.53
C ALA A 300 -6.26 13.15 9.08
N LEU A 301 -7.54 13.38 8.77
CA LEU A 301 -8.10 13.23 7.43
C LEU A 301 -7.46 14.18 6.42
N GLN A 302 -7.22 15.44 6.80
CA GLN A 302 -6.54 16.42 5.94
C GLN A 302 -5.07 16.01 5.67
N THR A 303 -4.37 15.54 6.69
CA THR A 303 -2.98 15.11 6.56
C THR A 303 -2.85 13.84 5.72
N MET A 304 -3.74 12.85 5.93
CA MET A 304 -3.81 11.65 5.09
C MET A 304 -4.11 12.00 3.63
N GLY A 305 -5.05 12.91 3.37
CA GLY A 305 -5.36 13.40 2.03
C GLY A 305 -4.19 14.15 1.40
N LYS A 306 -3.52 15.03 2.16
CA LYS A 306 -2.35 15.80 1.70
C LYS A 306 -1.19 14.92 1.23
N TYR A 307 -0.96 13.80 1.92
CA TYR A 307 0.14 12.87 1.64
C TYR A 307 -0.33 11.59 0.93
N HIS A 308 -1.55 11.51 0.44
CA HIS A 308 -2.10 10.41 -0.37
C HIS A 308 -1.93 9.03 0.30
N TRP A 309 -2.27 8.92 1.58
CA TRP A 309 -2.11 7.71 2.36
C TRP A 309 -2.88 6.53 1.77
N SER A 310 -2.18 5.42 1.55
CA SER A 310 -2.73 4.21 0.97
C SER A 310 -3.19 3.20 2.02
N TYR A 311 -2.42 3.05 3.10
CA TYR A 311 -2.69 2.08 4.16
C TYR A 311 -2.26 2.60 5.53
N LEU A 312 -2.86 2.05 6.59
CA LEU A 312 -2.47 2.30 7.97
C LEU A 312 -2.51 1.01 8.79
N ASN A 313 -1.43 0.73 9.51
CA ASN A 313 -1.31 -0.41 10.40
C ASN A 313 -2.01 -0.12 11.73
N LEU A 314 -2.96 -0.99 12.12
CA LEU A 314 -3.74 -0.86 13.35
C LEU A 314 -3.07 -1.50 14.58
N SER A 315 -1.90 -2.07 14.43
CA SER A 315 -1.28 -2.86 15.52
C SER A 315 -0.41 -2.06 16.45
N TYR A 316 -0.26 -0.74 16.25
CA TYR A 316 0.64 0.03 17.08
C TYR A 316 -0.08 0.75 18.23
N HIS A 317 -0.29 2.06 18.22
CA HIS A 317 -0.80 2.73 19.43
C HIS A 317 -2.31 2.60 19.58
N GLN A 318 -2.75 1.77 20.52
CA GLN A 318 -4.17 1.41 20.68
C GLN A 318 -5.03 2.58 21.19
N ASP A 319 -4.47 3.49 22.01
CA ASP A 319 -5.22 4.67 22.47
C ASP A 319 -5.59 5.60 21.31
N MET A 320 -4.68 5.76 20.32
CA MET A 320 -4.96 6.50 19.10
C MET A 320 -6.14 5.88 18.32
N ILE A 321 -6.12 4.57 18.16
CA ILE A 321 -7.19 3.83 17.47
C ILE A 321 -8.51 3.90 18.25
N ALA A 322 -8.44 3.83 19.59
CA ALA A 322 -9.63 3.96 20.45
C ALA A 322 -10.23 5.37 20.35
N ASP A 323 -9.42 6.41 20.36
CA ASP A 323 -9.87 7.79 20.20
C ASP A 323 -10.60 8.00 18.87
N TRP A 324 -10.03 7.53 17.75
CA TRP A 324 -10.70 7.60 16.45
C TRP A 324 -12.03 6.84 16.40
N LYS A 325 -12.15 5.70 17.11
CA LYS A 325 -13.42 4.98 17.22
C LYS A 325 -14.45 5.74 18.05
N ASN A 326 -14.04 6.31 19.18
CA ASN A 326 -14.91 7.07 20.08
C ASN A 326 -15.41 8.36 19.43
N THR A 327 -14.64 8.96 18.54
CA THR A 327 -14.98 10.17 17.80
C THR A 327 -15.61 9.90 16.42
N HIS A 328 -15.95 8.66 16.09
CA HIS A 328 -16.48 8.22 14.78
C HIS A 328 -15.57 8.56 13.58
N CYS A 329 -14.29 8.82 13.84
CA CYS A 329 -13.30 9.12 12.79
C CYS A 329 -12.79 7.86 12.10
N PHE A 330 -12.81 6.72 12.79
CA PHE A 330 -12.22 5.47 12.32
C PHE A 330 -12.83 5.02 10.98
N GLU A 331 -14.15 5.04 10.86
CA GLU A 331 -14.86 4.65 9.63
C GLU A 331 -14.56 5.60 8.48
N GLU A 332 -14.45 6.90 8.76
CA GLU A 332 -14.12 7.89 7.73
C GLU A 332 -12.68 7.70 7.23
N ILE A 333 -11.73 7.42 8.11
CA ILE A 333 -10.35 7.07 7.73
C ILE A 333 -10.37 5.81 6.88
N GLN A 334 -11.06 4.75 7.30
CA GLN A 334 -11.14 3.49 6.55
C GLN A 334 -11.71 3.68 5.14
N LYS A 335 -12.73 4.52 4.97
CA LYS A 335 -13.31 4.84 3.66
C LYS A 335 -12.35 5.58 2.75
N ARG A 336 -11.53 6.49 3.29
CA ARG A 336 -10.72 7.44 2.52
C ARG A 336 -9.27 7.01 2.28
N LEU A 337 -8.72 6.06 3.05
CA LEU A 337 -7.38 5.53 2.81
C LEU A 337 -7.29 4.93 1.40
N GLY A 338 -6.24 5.31 0.67
CA GLY A 338 -5.95 4.82 -0.67
C GLY A 338 -6.96 5.29 -1.72
N TYR A 339 -7.23 4.43 -2.70
CA TYR A 339 -8.09 4.75 -3.83
C TYR A 339 -9.55 4.34 -3.60
N ARG A 340 -10.45 5.07 -4.26
CA ARG A 340 -11.86 4.72 -4.42
C ARG A 340 -12.32 5.17 -5.80
N PHE A 341 -12.51 4.21 -6.70
CA PHE A 341 -13.06 4.50 -8.02
C PHE A 341 -14.56 4.75 -7.90
N VAL A 342 -15.01 5.82 -8.53
CA VAL A 342 -16.42 6.21 -8.59
C VAL A 342 -16.78 6.34 -10.06
N MET A 343 -17.77 5.55 -10.50
CA MET A 343 -18.38 5.73 -11.80
C MET A 343 -19.33 6.93 -11.71
N LYS A 344 -19.02 8.01 -12.38
CA LYS A 344 -19.84 9.23 -12.36
C LYS A 344 -20.86 9.25 -13.48
N GLU A 345 -20.48 8.74 -14.62
CA GLU A 345 -21.28 8.82 -15.83
C GLU A 345 -20.99 7.63 -16.73
N VAL A 346 -22.01 7.11 -17.39
CA VAL A 346 -21.92 6.18 -18.50
C VAL A 346 -22.74 6.70 -19.65
N GLN A 347 -22.16 6.70 -20.85
CA GLN A 347 -22.86 6.97 -22.11
C GLN A 347 -22.87 5.68 -22.95
N TYR A 348 -24.00 5.34 -23.50
CA TYR A 348 -24.13 4.15 -24.34
C TYR A 348 -25.19 4.37 -25.45
N THR A 349 -25.04 3.67 -26.55
CA THR A 349 -26.00 3.66 -27.66
C THR A 349 -27.33 3.05 -27.19
N GLU A 350 -28.43 3.80 -27.31
CA GLU A 350 -29.75 3.39 -26.81
C GLU A 350 -30.26 2.12 -27.47
N LYS A 351 -29.98 1.95 -28.78
CA LYS A 351 -30.34 0.74 -29.52
C LYS A 351 -29.10 0.07 -30.07
N MET A 352 -28.83 -1.13 -29.62
CA MET A 352 -27.71 -1.95 -30.08
C MET A 352 -28.23 -3.11 -30.93
N GLU A 353 -27.61 -3.33 -32.08
CA GLU A 353 -27.88 -4.44 -32.98
C GLU A 353 -26.76 -5.48 -32.88
N SER A 354 -27.16 -6.76 -32.89
CA SER A 354 -26.18 -7.85 -32.88
C SER A 354 -25.26 -7.80 -34.09
N GLY A 355 -23.95 -7.96 -33.86
CA GLY A 355 -22.96 -7.97 -34.94
C GLY A 355 -22.41 -6.60 -35.36
N LYS A 356 -22.95 -5.47 -34.84
CA LYS A 356 -22.38 -4.13 -35.05
C LYS A 356 -21.37 -3.75 -33.98
N ASN A 357 -20.40 -2.93 -34.36
CA ASN A 357 -19.44 -2.31 -33.43
C ASN A 357 -19.94 -0.93 -33.03
N TYR A 358 -19.99 -0.66 -31.74
CA TYR A 358 -20.32 0.63 -31.14
C TYR A 358 -19.10 1.15 -30.39
N LYS A 359 -18.87 2.45 -30.46
CA LYS A 359 -17.78 3.12 -29.73
C LYS A 359 -18.21 3.52 -28.34
#